data_040f140b7bb22dd603c04dbc461b127a
#
_entry.id   040f140b7bb22dd603c04dbc461b127a
#
_cell.length_a   1.000
_cell.length_b   1.000
_cell.length_c   1.000
_cell.angle_alpha   90.00
_cell.angle_beta   90.00
_cell.angle_gamma   90.00
#
_symmetry.space_group_name_H-M   'P 1'
#
loop_
_entity.id
_entity.type
_entity.pdbx_description
1 polymer ?
#
loop_
_entity_poly.entity_id
_entity_poly.type
_entity_poly.pdbx_seq_one_letter_code
_entity_poly.pdbx_strand_id
1 'polypeptide(L)'
;MGKPKTKYHILENEQQLDMLIDACKKTGYASVDFETTGNRIYNNDFYPTILGVCFEPGRAGVIPLGHFDSKFKKSWKTKLQKFGEEVIANENIVKVAWNAKFDMQVFHKYGIFHKGRLFDGMLAKYVLDEAKPNDLKSMVRRFLPKFGDYEEDYEGCNLPWDQKPLLGLSQYCAIDTDMCLRLFLFFEKKMMDKKFYHLFRNLIMPASNLLTKVETRGQRLDKEWHGKLMEEYPRRILKAETKVRALKKVKRFEKSLIQQRLDKTISKIEEEIRESKKVIKTSDDSRKIASAERSIKNREEKIARLMAGEFNTKSEKAIIEPINFGSASQMTQLLFLDPKGFRFPVVKYTQKDKRDTDNPSSSEAVLLELQKTDKTGFIDTLLELRGLKQINNMFVKGFANLVQDDGRLHPKFHIHGTRTGRLSSCISPDSLLDTDKGLIFIGDLVPPSEGYNTLDGLSVRTHTGEYQPILKGINKGVEPMYKVTLEDGKFINCTLKHKFITDQGEKTLEEILNNYHNKDSNTFSIKLLTSYSYE
;
A
#
# COMPACT_ATOMS: atom_id res chain seq x y z
N MET A 1 -18.48 33.07 3.94
CA MET A 1 -17.71 33.84 2.91
C MET A 1 -17.89 33.11 1.60
N GLY A 2 -18.31 33.78 0.50
CA GLY A 2 -18.59 33.10 -0.77
C GLY A 2 -17.34 32.43 -1.38
N LYS A 3 -17.54 31.25 -2.05
CA LYS A 3 -16.49 30.57 -2.82
C LYS A 3 -15.85 31.62 -3.79
N PRO A 4 -14.51 31.64 -3.92
CA PRO A 4 -13.86 32.57 -4.85
C PRO A 4 -14.36 32.32 -6.27
N LYS A 5 -14.57 33.42 -7.01
CA LYS A 5 -15.01 33.33 -8.41
C LYS A 5 -13.87 32.75 -9.24
N THR A 6 -14.10 31.52 -9.77
CA THR A 6 -13.18 30.82 -10.66
C THR A 6 -13.80 30.77 -12.05
N LYS A 7 -12.95 30.86 -13.08
CA LYS A 7 -13.36 30.74 -14.48
C LYS A 7 -12.73 29.52 -15.10
N TYR A 8 -13.49 28.46 -15.19
CA TYR A 8 -13.05 27.20 -15.78
C TYR A 8 -13.81 26.98 -17.11
N HIS A 9 -13.08 26.60 -18.14
CA HIS A 9 -13.60 26.42 -19.47
C HIS A 9 -13.27 25.02 -20.00
N ILE A 10 -14.29 24.30 -20.48
CA ILE A 10 -14.10 23.07 -21.24
C ILE A 10 -13.87 23.46 -22.69
N LEU A 11 -12.76 23.02 -23.29
CA LEU A 11 -12.40 23.33 -24.65
C LEU A 11 -13.21 22.50 -25.64
N GLU A 12 -13.75 23.14 -26.65
CA GLU A 12 -14.59 22.51 -27.67
C GLU A 12 -13.98 22.56 -29.08
N ASN A 13 -13.01 23.43 -29.32
CA ASN A 13 -12.40 23.65 -30.63
C ASN A 13 -10.92 24.02 -30.52
N GLU A 14 -10.25 24.04 -31.69
CA GLU A 14 -8.81 24.29 -31.79
C GLU A 14 -8.41 25.71 -31.39
N GLN A 15 -9.23 26.68 -31.74
CA GLN A 15 -8.97 28.09 -31.37
C GLN A 15 -8.90 28.27 -29.84
N GLN A 16 -9.78 27.57 -29.10
CA GLN A 16 -9.74 27.62 -27.63
C GLN A 16 -8.48 26.91 -27.09
N LEU A 17 -7.99 25.84 -27.75
CA LEU A 17 -6.73 25.21 -27.39
C LEU A 17 -5.55 26.18 -27.62
N ASP A 18 -5.53 26.90 -28.74
CA ASP A 18 -4.50 27.90 -29.01
C ASP A 18 -4.52 29.03 -27.98
N MET A 19 -5.70 29.52 -27.63
CA MET A 19 -5.87 30.53 -26.57
C MET A 19 -5.35 30.05 -25.20
N LEU A 20 -5.57 28.76 -24.87
CA LEU A 20 -5.06 28.17 -23.64
C LEU A 20 -3.52 28.08 -23.66
N ILE A 21 -2.94 27.62 -24.77
CA ILE A 21 -1.50 27.54 -24.98
C ILE A 21 -0.86 28.94 -24.86
N ASP A 22 -1.42 29.94 -25.52
CA ASP A 22 -0.94 31.31 -25.46
C ASP A 22 -1.05 31.90 -24.06
N ALA A 23 -2.11 31.59 -23.31
CA ALA A 23 -2.25 31.98 -21.93
C ALA A 23 -1.13 31.36 -21.05
N CYS A 24 -0.81 30.08 -21.24
CA CYS A 24 0.32 29.45 -20.53
C CYS A 24 1.66 30.12 -20.89
N LYS A 25 1.89 30.42 -22.17
CA LYS A 25 3.11 31.12 -22.62
C LYS A 25 3.19 32.53 -22.01
N LYS A 26 2.08 33.24 -21.99
CA LYS A 26 2.02 34.60 -21.44
C LYS A 26 2.25 34.64 -19.94
N THR A 27 1.69 33.70 -19.17
CA THR A 27 1.85 33.69 -17.71
C THR A 27 3.14 33.02 -17.27
N GLY A 28 3.72 32.15 -18.09
CA GLY A 28 4.89 31.32 -17.78
C GLY A 28 4.58 30.14 -16.86
N TYR A 29 3.31 29.78 -16.67
CA TYR A 29 2.87 28.68 -15.80
C TYR A 29 1.88 27.73 -16.51
N ALA A 30 2.00 26.45 -16.20
CA ALA A 30 1.01 25.43 -16.52
C ALA A 30 0.92 24.41 -15.37
N SER A 31 -0.09 24.52 -14.54
CA SER A 31 -0.44 23.48 -13.59
C SER A 31 -1.31 22.45 -14.29
N VAL A 32 -0.89 21.18 -14.29
CA VAL A 32 -1.51 20.11 -15.09
C VAL A 32 -1.94 18.95 -14.19
N ASP A 33 -3.05 18.31 -14.60
CA ASP A 33 -3.58 17.11 -13.96
C ASP A 33 -4.36 16.28 -14.98
N PHE A 34 -4.11 14.97 -15.03
CA PHE A 34 -4.80 14.05 -15.90
C PHE A 34 -5.85 13.25 -15.16
N GLU A 35 -7.06 13.18 -15.74
CA GLU A 35 -7.98 12.10 -15.44
C GLU A 35 -7.84 11.00 -16.50
N THR A 36 -7.82 9.75 -16.05
CA THR A 36 -7.45 8.61 -16.89
C THR A 36 -8.38 7.43 -16.66
N THR A 37 -8.39 6.45 -17.58
CA THR A 37 -9.16 5.21 -17.44
C THR A 37 -8.64 4.29 -16.32
N GLY A 38 -7.47 4.57 -15.76
CA GLY A 38 -6.87 3.81 -14.68
C GLY A 38 -5.44 4.22 -14.40
N ASN A 39 -4.73 3.43 -13.60
CA ASN A 39 -3.36 3.74 -13.17
C ASN A 39 -2.27 2.88 -13.83
N ARG A 40 -2.67 1.97 -14.74
CA ARG A 40 -1.76 1.07 -15.49
C ARG A 40 -1.45 1.70 -16.84
N ILE A 41 -0.56 2.69 -16.82
CA ILE A 41 -0.29 3.60 -17.93
C ILE A 41 0.08 2.87 -19.24
N TYR A 42 0.79 1.75 -19.17
CA TYR A 42 1.33 1.03 -20.34
C TYR A 42 0.42 -0.12 -20.83
N ASN A 43 -0.80 -0.25 -20.27
CA ASN A 43 -1.80 -1.12 -20.83
C ASN A 43 -2.41 -0.53 -22.11
N ASN A 44 -2.94 -1.40 -22.97
CA ASN A 44 -3.53 -1.02 -24.25
C ASN A 44 -4.87 -0.28 -24.09
N ASP A 45 -5.61 -0.59 -23.03
CA ASP A 45 -6.88 0.04 -22.66
C ASP A 45 -6.72 1.37 -21.90
N PHE A 46 -5.48 1.73 -21.55
CA PHE A 46 -5.20 2.99 -20.89
C PHE A 46 -5.19 4.17 -21.86
N TYR A 47 -5.98 5.18 -21.56
CA TYR A 47 -5.92 6.49 -22.22
C TYR A 47 -6.32 7.61 -21.23
N PRO A 48 -5.82 8.85 -21.45
CA PRO A 48 -6.28 10.01 -20.70
C PRO A 48 -7.67 10.43 -21.19
N THR A 49 -8.59 10.62 -20.26
CA THR A 49 -9.95 11.07 -20.55
C THR A 49 -10.01 12.58 -20.74
N ILE A 50 -9.40 13.32 -19.82
CA ILE A 50 -9.27 14.78 -19.87
C ILE A 50 -7.91 15.22 -19.34
N LEU A 51 -7.50 16.43 -19.67
CA LEU A 51 -6.34 17.14 -19.12
C LEU A 51 -6.78 18.52 -18.61
N GLY A 52 -6.69 18.73 -17.32
CA GLY A 52 -6.84 20.03 -16.69
C GLY A 52 -5.56 20.87 -16.82
N VAL A 53 -5.70 22.15 -17.06
CA VAL A 53 -4.57 23.09 -17.19
C VAL A 53 -4.94 24.43 -16.54
N CYS A 54 -4.29 24.77 -15.45
CA CYS A 54 -4.42 26.09 -14.82
C CYS A 54 -3.16 26.92 -15.08
N PHE A 55 -3.33 28.13 -15.64
CA PHE A 55 -2.24 29.02 -16.01
C PHE A 55 -2.16 30.28 -15.12
N GLU A 56 -3.22 30.54 -14.36
CA GLU A 56 -3.32 31.65 -13.40
C GLU A 56 -4.32 31.27 -12.30
N PRO A 57 -4.10 31.59 -11.02
CA PRO A 57 -5.05 31.31 -9.96
C PRO A 57 -6.49 31.73 -10.28
N GLY A 58 -7.41 30.75 -10.28
CA GLY A 58 -8.82 30.92 -10.63
C GLY A 58 -9.12 30.90 -12.13
N ARG A 59 -8.14 30.58 -13.00
CA ARG A 59 -8.32 30.50 -14.45
C ARG A 59 -7.74 29.17 -14.99
N ALA A 60 -8.61 28.26 -15.38
CA ALA A 60 -8.22 26.98 -15.92
C ALA A 60 -9.01 26.62 -17.18
N GLY A 61 -8.36 25.87 -18.07
CA GLY A 61 -8.99 25.21 -19.20
C GLY A 61 -8.90 23.68 -19.03
N VAL A 62 -9.90 22.96 -19.51
CA VAL A 62 -9.89 21.51 -19.57
C VAL A 62 -9.95 21.06 -21.03
N ILE A 63 -8.98 20.25 -21.42
CA ILE A 63 -8.91 19.65 -22.74
C ILE A 63 -9.56 18.26 -22.65
N PRO A 64 -10.78 18.07 -23.15
CA PRO A 64 -11.39 16.75 -23.17
C PRO A 64 -10.72 15.90 -24.26
N LEU A 65 -9.93 14.91 -23.83
CA LEU A 65 -9.15 14.05 -24.70
C LEU A 65 -9.97 12.82 -25.17
N GLY A 66 -9.71 11.66 -24.58
CA GLY A 66 -10.39 10.41 -24.93
C GLY A 66 -11.79 10.23 -24.36
N HIS A 67 -12.33 11.21 -23.62
CA HIS A 67 -13.66 11.13 -23.02
C HIS A 67 -14.75 10.88 -24.07
N PHE A 68 -15.79 10.09 -23.73
CA PHE A 68 -16.85 9.71 -24.67
C PHE A 68 -17.66 10.90 -25.23
N ASP A 69 -17.82 12.00 -24.44
CA ASP A 69 -18.48 13.25 -24.85
C ASP A 69 -17.51 14.28 -25.43
N SER A 70 -16.23 13.93 -25.63
CA SER A 70 -15.23 14.87 -26.12
C SER A 70 -15.48 15.27 -27.58
N LYS A 71 -15.42 16.57 -27.87
CA LYS A 71 -15.39 17.10 -29.26
C LYS A 71 -14.09 16.71 -29.96
N PHE A 72 -13.02 16.42 -29.22
CA PHE A 72 -11.71 15.99 -29.76
C PHE A 72 -11.53 14.47 -29.83
N LYS A 73 -12.56 13.66 -29.52
CA LYS A 73 -12.46 12.19 -29.41
C LYS A 73 -11.68 11.51 -30.54
N LYS A 74 -11.83 11.98 -31.78
CA LYS A 74 -11.13 11.42 -32.95
C LYS A 74 -9.70 11.97 -33.11
N SER A 75 -9.40 13.15 -32.59
CA SER A 75 -8.13 13.87 -32.76
C SER A 75 -7.40 14.17 -31.47
N TRP A 76 -7.81 13.56 -30.37
CA TRP A 76 -7.27 13.90 -29.05
C TRP A 76 -5.73 13.73 -28.94
N LYS A 77 -5.15 12.71 -29.62
CA LYS A 77 -3.70 12.51 -29.62
C LYS A 77 -2.98 13.70 -30.26
N THR A 78 -3.51 14.22 -31.37
CA THR A 78 -2.96 15.42 -32.02
C THR A 78 -3.06 16.64 -31.12
N LYS A 79 -4.18 16.81 -30.39
CA LYS A 79 -4.33 17.92 -29.44
C LYS A 79 -3.40 17.81 -28.24
N LEU A 80 -3.25 16.58 -27.72
CA LEU A 80 -2.28 16.30 -26.66
C LEU A 80 -0.84 16.57 -27.13
N GLN A 81 -0.51 16.15 -28.35
CA GLN A 81 0.81 16.38 -28.95
C GLN A 81 1.10 17.89 -29.09
N LYS A 82 0.18 18.65 -29.68
CA LYS A 82 0.31 20.09 -29.83
C LYS A 82 0.52 20.80 -28.47
N PHE A 83 -0.33 20.50 -27.48
CA PHE A 83 -0.14 21.03 -26.14
C PHE A 83 1.19 20.61 -25.51
N GLY A 84 1.57 19.37 -25.70
CA GLY A 84 2.82 18.80 -25.21
C GLY A 84 4.05 19.49 -25.77
N GLU A 85 4.11 19.72 -27.08
CA GLU A 85 5.21 20.40 -27.75
C GLU A 85 5.31 21.89 -27.37
N GLU A 86 4.16 22.57 -27.31
CA GLU A 86 4.14 24.02 -27.09
C GLU A 86 4.20 24.44 -25.63
N VAL A 87 3.74 23.60 -24.69
CA VAL A 87 3.67 23.91 -23.26
C VAL A 87 4.60 23.02 -22.44
N ILE A 88 4.47 21.68 -22.56
CA ILE A 88 5.23 20.76 -21.71
C ILE A 88 6.72 20.73 -22.08
N ALA A 89 7.03 20.74 -23.37
CA ALA A 89 8.40 20.81 -23.88
C ALA A 89 8.99 22.23 -23.92
N ASN A 90 8.25 23.25 -23.51
CA ASN A 90 8.71 24.63 -23.49
C ASN A 90 9.49 24.93 -22.21
N GLU A 91 10.75 25.33 -22.35
CA GLU A 91 11.65 25.60 -21.20
C GLU A 91 11.27 26.85 -20.40
N ASN A 92 10.57 27.80 -21.03
CA ASN A 92 10.17 29.07 -20.40
C ASN A 92 8.89 28.96 -19.57
N ILE A 93 8.19 27.84 -19.62
CA ILE A 93 6.99 27.56 -18.85
C ILE A 93 7.33 26.68 -17.65
N VAL A 94 6.94 27.08 -16.46
CA VAL A 94 7.02 26.26 -15.26
C VAL A 94 5.85 25.28 -15.25
N LYS A 95 6.13 24.00 -15.32
CA LYS A 95 5.12 22.95 -15.15
C LYS A 95 4.93 22.68 -13.66
N VAL A 96 3.69 22.64 -13.24
CA VAL A 96 3.29 22.35 -11.85
C VAL A 96 2.35 21.16 -11.86
N ALA A 97 2.53 20.23 -10.96
CA ALA A 97 1.59 19.12 -10.76
C ALA A 97 1.64 18.62 -9.31
N TRP A 98 0.64 17.87 -8.91
CA TRP A 98 0.61 17.18 -7.62
C TRP A 98 0.92 15.70 -7.83
N ASN A 99 2.04 15.20 -7.30
CA ASN A 99 2.59 13.89 -7.67
C ASN A 99 2.95 13.80 -9.16
N ALA A 100 3.70 14.79 -9.61
CA ALA A 100 4.04 15.05 -11.01
C ALA A 100 4.56 13.85 -11.81
N LYS A 101 5.10 12.83 -11.14
CA LYS A 101 5.60 11.63 -11.81
C LYS A 101 4.51 10.92 -12.61
N PHE A 102 3.29 10.86 -12.10
CA PHE A 102 2.18 10.21 -12.82
C PHE A 102 1.86 10.95 -14.12
N ASP A 103 1.65 12.25 -14.04
CA ASP A 103 1.30 13.08 -15.20
C ASP A 103 2.42 13.07 -16.25
N MET A 104 3.68 13.17 -15.80
CA MET A 104 4.81 13.10 -16.71
C MET A 104 4.96 11.72 -17.37
N GLN A 105 4.64 10.62 -16.68
CA GLN A 105 4.61 9.28 -17.30
C GLN A 105 3.50 9.16 -18.35
N VAL A 106 2.33 9.78 -18.13
CA VAL A 106 1.27 9.85 -19.14
C VAL A 106 1.77 10.61 -20.39
N PHE A 107 2.40 11.77 -20.23
CA PHE A 107 3.03 12.47 -21.35
C PHE A 107 4.11 11.62 -22.05
N HIS A 108 4.97 10.95 -21.29
CA HIS A 108 6.04 10.09 -21.84
C HIS A 108 5.49 8.94 -22.67
N LYS A 109 4.36 8.33 -22.29
CA LYS A 109 3.68 7.29 -23.09
C LYS A 109 3.37 7.78 -24.50
N TYR A 110 3.10 9.06 -24.66
CA TYR A 110 2.80 9.67 -25.98
C TYR A 110 3.99 10.39 -26.60
N GLY A 111 5.22 10.14 -26.10
CA GLY A 111 6.44 10.70 -26.66
C GLY A 111 6.70 12.16 -26.30
N ILE A 112 5.96 12.72 -25.34
CA ILE A 112 6.08 14.11 -24.90
C ILE A 112 6.94 14.16 -23.65
N PHE A 113 8.08 14.84 -23.72
CA PHE A 113 9.02 14.98 -22.60
C PHE A 113 9.08 16.43 -22.13
N HIS A 114 8.88 16.64 -20.83
CA HIS A 114 8.98 17.99 -20.28
C HIS A 114 10.41 18.54 -20.37
N LYS A 115 10.51 19.82 -20.65
CA LYS A 115 11.74 20.58 -20.58
C LYS A 115 11.60 21.74 -19.60
N GLY A 116 12.74 22.27 -19.16
CA GLY A 116 12.75 23.37 -18.19
C GLY A 116 12.26 22.93 -16.81
N ARG A 117 11.66 23.86 -16.11
CA ARG A 117 11.31 23.69 -14.70
C ARG A 117 10.04 22.88 -14.51
N LEU A 118 10.12 21.82 -13.69
CA LEU A 118 8.99 21.08 -13.15
C LEU A 118 8.92 21.28 -11.64
N PHE A 119 7.72 21.44 -11.10
CA PHE A 119 7.46 21.57 -9.68
C PHE A 119 6.39 20.54 -9.25
N ASP A 120 6.75 19.71 -8.29
CA ASP A 120 5.83 18.74 -7.66
C ASP A 120 5.39 19.26 -6.29
N GLY A 121 4.09 19.61 -6.17
CA GLY A 121 3.52 20.15 -4.93
C GLY A 121 3.60 19.18 -3.75
N MET A 122 3.46 17.89 -3.99
CA MET A 122 3.56 16.86 -2.96
C MET A 122 5.00 16.74 -2.42
N LEU A 123 6.01 16.80 -3.27
CA LEU A 123 7.41 16.78 -2.87
C LEU A 123 7.83 18.10 -2.20
N ALA A 124 7.29 19.23 -2.63
CA ALA A 124 7.49 20.52 -1.96
C ALA A 124 6.97 20.52 -0.52
N LYS A 125 5.75 19.99 -0.33
CA LYS A 125 5.18 19.78 1.00
C LYS A 125 6.05 18.84 1.84
N TYR A 126 6.50 17.74 1.28
CA TYR A 126 7.37 16.79 1.97
C TYR A 126 8.69 17.44 2.45
N VAL A 127 9.31 18.27 1.64
CA VAL A 127 10.54 19.00 2.03
C VAL A 127 10.28 20.02 3.15
N LEU A 128 9.11 20.64 3.18
CA LEU A 128 8.71 21.60 4.21
C LEU A 128 8.26 20.93 5.52
N ASP A 129 7.64 19.75 5.40
CA ASP A 129 7.07 18.98 6.50
C ASP A 129 6.85 17.54 6.03
N GLU A 130 7.65 16.61 6.51
CA GLU A 130 7.61 15.19 6.13
C GLU A 130 6.41 14.43 6.71
N ALA A 131 5.64 15.04 7.61
CA ALA A 131 4.47 14.38 8.21
C ALA A 131 3.33 14.18 7.20
N LYS A 132 2.63 13.07 7.30
CA LYS A 132 1.39 12.83 6.53
C LYS A 132 0.21 13.61 7.14
N PRO A 133 -0.83 13.94 6.37
CA PRO A 133 -1.10 13.55 4.98
C PRO A 133 -0.32 14.38 3.95
N ASN A 134 -0.17 13.82 2.71
CA ASN A 134 0.51 14.45 1.58
C ASN A 134 -0.41 14.62 0.35
N ASP A 135 -1.68 14.27 0.46
CA ASP A 135 -2.66 14.42 -0.62
C ASP A 135 -3.04 15.90 -0.83
N LEU A 136 -3.42 16.23 -2.07
CA LEU A 136 -3.75 17.59 -2.47
C LEU A 136 -4.85 18.20 -1.59
N LYS A 137 -5.88 17.45 -1.33
CA LYS A 137 -7.11 17.86 -0.67
C LYS A 137 -6.88 18.21 0.80
N SER A 138 -6.14 17.37 1.50
CA SER A 138 -5.70 17.69 2.87
C SER A 138 -4.86 18.96 2.92
N MET A 139 -4.04 19.20 1.89
CA MET A 139 -3.23 20.42 1.82
C MET A 139 -4.08 21.65 1.50
N VAL A 140 -5.09 21.52 0.64
CA VAL A 140 -6.05 22.61 0.38
C VAL A 140 -6.80 22.95 1.67
N ARG A 141 -7.35 21.99 2.40
CA ARG A 141 -8.02 22.22 3.70
C ARG A 141 -7.10 22.94 4.69
N ARG A 142 -5.83 22.54 4.73
CA ARG A 142 -4.83 23.10 5.68
C ARG A 142 -4.34 24.50 5.32
N PHE A 143 -4.02 24.74 4.06
CA PHE A 143 -3.33 25.96 3.62
C PHE A 143 -4.20 26.93 2.83
N LEU A 144 -5.29 26.44 2.27
CA LEU A 144 -6.25 27.20 1.49
C LEU A 144 -7.69 26.97 2.00
N PRO A 145 -7.97 27.18 3.30
CA PRO A 145 -9.24 26.77 3.93
C PRO A 145 -10.50 27.36 3.29
N LYS A 146 -10.36 28.47 2.54
CA LYS A 146 -11.48 29.05 1.78
C LYS A 146 -12.00 28.17 0.65
N PHE A 147 -11.23 27.14 0.26
CA PHE A 147 -11.53 26.19 -0.82
C PHE A 147 -11.72 24.75 -0.28
N GLY A 148 -11.75 24.54 1.03
CA GLY A 148 -11.53 23.27 1.70
C GLY A 148 -12.45 22.11 1.34
N ASP A 149 -13.69 22.36 0.92
CA ASP A 149 -14.73 21.35 0.77
C ASP A 149 -15.25 21.23 -0.68
N TYR A 150 -14.36 21.43 -1.66
CA TYR A 150 -14.76 21.41 -3.08
C TYR A 150 -15.08 20.01 -3.62
N GLU A 151 -14.79 18.96 -2.87
CA GLU A 151 -14.99 17.56 -3.27
C GLU A 151 -16.39 17.04 -3.02
N GLU A 152 -17.08 17.58 -2.02
CA GLU A 152 -18.37 17.04 -1.55
C GLU A 152 -19.42 16.96 -2.67
N ASP A 153 -19.34 17.87 -3.64
CA ASP A 153 -20.24 17.90 -4.79
C ASP A 153 -19.98 16.76 -5.80
N TYR A 154 -18.83 16.04 -5.71
CA TYR A 154 -18.40 15.06 -6.72
C TYR A 154 -18.24 13.62 -6.18
N GLU A 155 -18.04 13.43 -4.88
CA GLU A 155 -17.85 12.11 -4.25
C GLU A 155 -19.06 11.17 -4.39
N GLY A 156 -20.25 11.69 -4.67
CA GLY A 156 -21.49 10.91 -4.87
C GLY A 156 -21.56 10.12 -6.18
N CYS A 157 -20.60 10.26 -7.10
CA CYS A 157 -20.65 9.58 -8.41
C CYS A 157 -19.81 8.30 -8.40
N ASN A 158 -20.44 7.14 -8.14
CA ASN A 158 -19.81 5.82 -8.11
C ASN A 158 -19.46 5.23 -9.49
N LEU A 159 -19.58 5.99 -10.56
CA LEU A 159 -19.23 5.53 -11.90
C LEU A 159 -17.71 5.40 -12.10
N PRO A 160 -17.23 4.48 -12.94
CA PRO A 160 -15.85 4.45 -13.39
C PRO A 160 -15.42 5.80 -13.97
N TRP A 161 -14.14 6.14 -13.86
CA TRP A 161 -13.63 7.47 -14.25
C TRP A 161 -13.87 7.84 -15.71
N ASP A 162 -13.85 6.85 -16.60
CA ASP A 162 -14.13 7.00 -18.05
C ASP A 162 -15.63 7.11 -18.39
N GLN A 163 -16.51 6.84 -17.42
CA GLN A 163 -17.97 6.90 -17.57
C GLN A 163 -18.59 8.09 -16.82
N LYS A 164 -17.80 8.88 -16.12
CA LYS A 164 -18.28 10.05 -15.40
C LYS A 164 -18.71 11.16 -16.38
N PRO A 165 -19.76 11.95 -16.07
CA PRO A 165 -20.18 13.05 -16.93
C PRO A 165 -19.06 14.07 -17.14
N LEU A 166 -18.85 14.50 -18.41
CA LEU A 166 -17.75 15.40 -18.78
C LEU A 166 -17.73 16.70 -17.98
N LEU A 167 -18.90 17.31 -17.75
CA LEU A 167 -19.00 18.57 -17.03
C LEU A 167 -18.48 18.46 -15.59
N GLY A 168 -18.97 17.48 -14.83
CA GLY A 168 -18.56 17.25 -13.45
C GLY A 168 -17.09 16.89 -13.33
N LEU A 169 -16.62 15.95 -14.18
CA LEU A 169 -15.23 15.55 -14.24
C LEU A 169 -14.29 16.72 -14.57
N SER A 170 -14.70 17.58 -15.52
CA SER A 170 -13.94 18.75 -15.94
C SER A 170 -13.86 19.80 -14.84
N GLN A 171 -14.95 20.05 -14.11
CA GLN A 171 -14.96 20.97 -12.97
C GLN A 171 -14.01 20.50 -11.88
N TYR A 172 -14.06 19.21 -11.54
CA TYR A 172 -13.20 18.58 -10.56
C TYR A 172 -11.72 18.73 -10.94
N CYS A 173 -11.32 18.31 -12.13
CA CYS A 173 -9.95 18.40 -12.63
C CYS A 173 -9.46 19.86 -12.74
N ALA A 174 -10.31 20.80 -13.16
CA ALA A 174 -9.96 22.22 -13.21
C ALA A 174 -9.70 22.80 -11.82
N ILE A 175 -10.48 22.41 -10.82
CA ILE A 175 -10.27 22.82 -9.42
C ILE A 175 -8.95 22.26 -8.90
N ASP A 176 -8.67 20.98 -9.12
CA ASP A 176 -7.43 20.33 -8.68
C ASP A 176 -6.20 21.05 -9.26
N THR A 177 -6.19 21.42 -10.54
CA THR A 177 -5.10 22.19 -11.15
C THR A 177 -4.98 23.61 -10.61
N ASP A 178 -6.09 24.29 -10.31
CA ASP A 178 -6.09 25.63 -9.69
C ASP A 178 -5.54 25.55 -8.25
N MET A 179 -5.99 24.59 -7.47
CA MET A 179 -5.51 24.39 -6.10
C MET A 179 -4.02 24.03 -6.08
N CYS A 180 -3.58 23.19 -7.01
CA CYS A 180 -2.18 22.85 -7.16
C CYS A 180 -1.32 24.07 -7.48
N LEU A 181 -1.77 24.94 -8.40
CA LEU A 181 -1.05 26.18 -8.74
C LEU A 181 -0.99 27.16 -7.55
N ARG A 182 -2.07 27.30 -6.78
CA ARG A 182 -2.08 28.15 -5.57
C ARG A 182 -1.14 27.61 -4.49
N LEU A 183 -1.13 26.29 -4.28
CA LEU A 183 -0.21 25.66 -3.34
C LEU A 183 1.24 25.77 -3.80
N PHE A 184 1.51 25.69 -5.11
CA PHE A 184 2.83 25.97 -5.67
C PHE A 184 3.34 27.34 -5.26
N LEU A 185 2.57 28.39 -5.52
CA LEU A 185 2.95 29.78 -5.17
C LEU A 185 3.19 29.95 -3.66
N PHE A 186 2.36 29.29 -2.85
CA PHE A 186 2.52 29.30 -1.40
C PHE A 186 3.77 28.55 -0.93
N PHE A 187 3.99 27.34 -1.42
CA PHE A 187 5.13 26.49 -0.99
C PHE A 187 6.46 27.02 -1.51
N GLU A 188 6.51 27.54 -2.74
CA GLU A 188 7.72 28.11 -3.30
C GLU A 188 8.24 29.26 -2.43
N LYS A 189 7.36 30.23 -2.09
CA LYS A 189 7.70 31.31 -1.17
C LYS A 189 8.18 30.78 0.18
N LYS A 190 7.45 29.83 0.75
CA LYS A 190 7.79 29.25 2.06
C LYS A 190 9.11 28.48 2.07
N MET A 191 9.47 27.81 0.97
CA MET A 191 10.76 27.14 0.84
C MET A 191 11.92 28.12 0.71
N MET A 192 11.71 29.26 0.01
CA MET A 192 12.71 30.33 -0.08
C MET A 192 12.99 30.92 1.30
N ASP A 193 11.94 31.26 2.06
CA ASP A 193 12.06 31.80 3.42
C ASP A 193 12.81 30.84 4.37
N LYS A 194 12.59 29.53 4.24
CA LYS A 194 13.23 28.49 5.07
C LYS A 194 14.56 27.96 4.51
N LYS A 195 15.07 28.49 3.41
CA LYS A 195 16.29 28.03 2.73
C LYS A 195 16.24 26.57 2.22
N PHE A 196 15.06 25.97 2.10
CA PHE A 196 14.88 24.60 1.58
C PHE A 196 14.78 24.55 0.05
N TYR A 197 14.68 25.70 -0.60
CA TYR A 197 14.51 25.78 -2.05
C TYR A 197 15.66 25.13 -2.82
N HIS A 198 16.92 25.31 -2.35
CA HIS A 198 18.09 24.69 -2.96
C HIS A 198 18.02 23.15 -2.91
N LEU A 199 17.67 22.57 -1.76
CA LEU A 199 17.50 21.13 -1.61
C LEU A 199 16.41 20.59 -2.55
N PHE A 200 15.26 21.25 -2.58
CA PHE A 200 14.15 20.88 -3.44
C PHE A 200 14.54 20.93 -4.92
N ARG A 201 15.09 22.07 -5.37
CA ARG A 201 15.38 22.29 -6.78
C ARG A 201 16.55 21.46 -7.31
N ASN A 202 17.62 21.31 -6.52
CA ASN A 202 18.89 20.74 -7.02
C ASN A 202 19.08 19.27 -6.66
N LEU A 203 18.28 18.72 -5.76
CA LEU A 203 18.35 17.30 -5.39
C LEU A 203 17.01 16.59 -5.61
N ILE A 204 15.95 17.05 -4.97
CA ILE A 204 14.66 16.31 -4.93
C ILE A 204 13.99 16.26 -6.31
N MET A 205 13.88 17.39 -7.00
CA MET A 205 13.25 17.41 -8.33
C MET A 205 14.07 16.70 -9.40
N PRO A 206 15.41 16.86 -9.51
CA PRO A 206 16.21 16.03 -10.40
C PRO A 206 16.11 14.53 -10.13
N ALA A 207 16.12 14.11 -8.85
CA ALA A 207 15.89 12.73 -8.46
C ALA A 207 14.50 12.23 -8.90
N SER A 208 13.44 13.02 -8.69
CA SER A 208 12.09 12.71 -9.15
C SER A 208 12.03 12.52 -10.67
N ASN A 209 12.67 13.42 -11.44
CA ASN A 209 12.74 13.33 -12.90
C ASN A 209 13.47 12.07 -13.37
N LEU A 210 14.58 11.72 -12.70
CA LEU A 210 15.31 10.49 -13.00
C LEU A 210 14.43 9.25 -12.72
N LEU A 211 13.79 9.22 -11.57
CA LEU A 211 12.89 8.11 -11.19
C LEU A 211 11.69 8.01 -12.13
N THR A 212 11.13 9.13 -12.59
CA THR A 212 10.08 9.12 -13.62
C THR A 212 10.55 8.38 -14.87
N LYS A 213 11.78 8.65 -15.34
CA LYS A 213 12.35 7.95 -16.52
C LYS A 213 12.57 6.46 -16.24
N VAL A 214 13.06 6.09 -15.05
CA VAL A 214 13.26 4.69 -14.64
C VAL A 214 11.91 3.95 -14.60
N GLU A 215 10.90 4.55 -13.97
CA GLU A 215 9.54 4.00 -13.89
C GLU A 215 8.90 3.89 -15.27
N THR A 216 9.07 4.91 -16.14
CA THR A 216 8.60 4.89 -17.54
C THR A 216 9.26 3.76 -18.33
N ARG A 217 10.57 3.59 -18.18
CA ARG A 217 11.29 2.51 -18.87
C ARG A 217 10.84 1.14 -18.42
N GLY A 218 10.56 0.97 -17.13
CA GLY A 218 10.20 -0.29 -16.52
C GLY A 218 11.27 -1.38 -16.68
N GLN A 219 11.01 -2.54 -16.12
CA GLN A 219 11.86 -3.72 -16.18
C GLN A 219 11.20 -4.81 -17.01
N ARG A 220 11.87 -5.31 -18.03
CA ARG A 220 11.36 -6.38 -18.89
C ARG A 220 11.26 -7.69 -18.09
N LEU A 221 10.10 -8.34 -18.16
CA LEU A 221 9.90 -9.67 -17.64
C LEU A 221 10.28 -10.71 -18.71
N ASP A 222 11.12 -11.68 -18.35
CA ASP A 222 11.34 -12.85 -19.16
C ASP A 222 10.10 -13.75 -19.10
N LYS A 223 9.24 -13.63 -20.11
CA LYS A 223 7.95 -14.32 -20.16
C LYS A 223 8.09 -15.84 -20.26
N GLU A 224 9.16 -16.32 -20.94
CA GLU A 224 9.36 -17.76 -21.11
C GLU A 224 9.77 -18.39 -19.76
N TRP A 225 10.77 -17.81 -19.11
CA TRP A 225 11.22 -18.28 -17.80
C TRP A 225 10.10 -18.14 -16.75
N HIS A 226 9.40 -17.03 -16.74
CA HIS A 226 8.28 -16.80 -15.83
C HIS A 226 7.14 -17.82 -16.07
N GLY A 227 6.86 -18.17 -17.33
CA GLY A 227 5.90 -19.24 -17.68
C GLY A 227 6.27 -20.58 -17.07
N LYS A 228 7.57 -20.96 -17.13
CA LYS A 228 8.08 -22.18 -16.46
C LYS A 228 7.84 -22.13 -14.95
N LEU A 229 8.09 -20.99 -14.31
CA LEU A 229 7.84 -20.83 -12.87
C LEU A 229 6.35 -20.94 -12.51
N MET A 230 5.46 -20.37 -13.34
CA MET A 230 4.00 -20.47 -13.17
C MET A 230 3.48 -21.92 -13.17
N GLU A 231 4.17 -22.83 -13.86
CA GLU A 231 3.86 -24.26 -13.86
C GLU A 231 4.56 -25.03 -12.73
N GLU A 232 5.81 -24.69 -12.45
CA GLU A 232 6.65 -25.41 -11.49
C GLU A 232 6.20 -25.16 -10.04
N TYR A 233 5.95 -23.90 -9.67
CA TYR A 233 5.63 -23.56 -8.27
C TYR A 233 4.36 -24.22 -7.74
N PRO A 234 3.23 -24.27 -8.46
CA PRO A 234 2.06 -25.01 -8.02
C PRO A 234 2.36 -26.50 -7.77
N ARG A 235 3.19 -27.13 -8.61
CA ARG A 235 3.60 -28.54 -8.43
C ARG A 235 4.46 -28.72 -7.17
N ARG A 236 5.41 -27.80 -6.94
CA ARG A 236 6.25 -27.81 -5.72
C ARG A 236 5.42 -27.60 -4.45
N ILE A 237 4.48 -26.66 -4.48
CA ILE A 237 3.56 -26.40 -3.37
C ILE A 237 2.71 -27.63 -3.08
N LEU A 238 2.13 -28.26 -4.10
CA LEU A 238 1.33 -29.48 -3.94
C LEU A 238 2.16 -30.61 -3.31
N LYS A 239 3.40 -30.80 -3.76
CA LYS A 239 4.32 -31.80 -3.20
C LYS A 239 4.63 -31.51 -1.72
N ALA A 240 4.96 -30.28 -1.38
CA ALA A 240 5.23 -29.87 -0.01
C ALA A 240 3.98 -30.01 0.88
N GLU A 241 2.81 -29.59 0.39
CA GLU A 241 1.55 -29.73 1.11
C GLU A 241 1.17 -31.20 1.35
N THR A 242 1.40 -32.07 0.36
CA THR A 242 1.21 -33.50 0.50
C THR A 242 2.12 -34.13 1.57
N LYS A 243 3.39 -33.67 1.60
CA LYS A 243 4.34 -34.10 2.67
C LYS A 243 3.82 -33.73 4.07
N VAL A 244 3.41 -32.46 4.26
CA VAL A 244 2.88 -31.97 5.54
C VAL A 244 1.66 -32.78 5.95
N ARG A 245 0.70 -33.00 5.02
CA ARG A 245 -0.54 -33.73 5.29
C ARG A 245 -0.32 -35.22 5.54
N ALA A 246 0.78 -35.81 5.04
CA ALA A 246 1.11 -37.20 5.25
C ALA A 246 1.48 -37.53 6.71
N LEU A 247 1.89 -36.51 7.50
CA LEU A 247 2.29 -36.68 8.89
C LEU A 247 1.13 -37.18 9.77
N LYS A 248 1.35 -38.23 10.56
CA LYS A 248 0.31 -38.87 11.39
C LYS A 248 -0.41 -37.88 12.31
N LYS A 249 0.32 -36.93 12.92
CA LYS A 249 -0.27 -35.92 13.81
C LYS A 249 -1.15 -34.91 13.04
N VAL A 250 -0.76 -34.49 11.84
CA VAL A 250 -1.56 -33.61 10.99
C VAL A 250 -2.87 -34.29 10.60
N LYS A 251 -2.81 -35.53 10.12
CA LYS A 251 -4.01 -36.33 9.79
C LYS A 251 -4.97 -36.51 10.98
N ARG A 252 -4.44 -36.75 12.18
CA ARG A 252 -5.25 -36.88 13.40
C ARG A 252 -5.93 -35.56 13.76
N PHE A 253 -5.18 -34.47 13.65
CA PHE A 253 -5.71 -33.13 13.91
C PHE A 253 -6.77 -32.73 12.88
N GLU A 254 -6.57 -32.98 11.58
CA GLU A 254 -7.57 -32.70 10.53
C GLU A 254 -8.89 -33.42 10.81
N LYS A 255 -8.85 -34.70 11.18
CA LYS A 255 -10.05 -35.43 11.57
C LYS A 255 -10.74 -34.79 12.79
N SER A 256 -9.96 -34.38 13.79
CA SER A 256 -10.49 -33.69 14.96
C SER A 256 -11.13 -32.33 14.60
N LEU A 257 -10.48 -31.58 13.72
CA LEU A 257 -10.96 -30.28 13.28
C LEU A 257 -12.28 -30.37 12.51
N ILE A 258 -12.40 -31.36 11.62
CA ILE A 258 -13.65 -31.65 10.90
C ILE A 258 -14.75 -32.04 11.87
N GLN A 259 -14.47 -32.92 12.83
CA GLN A 259 -15.46 -33.32 13.84
C GLN A 259 -15.92 -32.11 14.70
N GLN A 260 -14.99 -31.29 15.18
CA GLN A 260 -15.32 -30.09 15.96
C GLN A 260 -16.20 -29.12 15.18
N ARG A 261 -15.94 -28.93 13.88
CA ARG A 261 -16.77 -28.07 13.02
C ARG A 261 -18.17 -28.66 12.80
N LEU A 262 -18.25 -29.98 12.62
CA LEU A 262 -19.52 -30.69 12.48
C LEU A 262 -20.35 -30.57 13.76
N ASP A 263 -19.75 -30.90 14.91
CA ASP A 263 -20.41 -30.82 16.22
C ASP A 263 -20.92 -29.41 16.51
N LYS A 264 -20.09 -28.38 16.25
CA LYS A 264 -20.49 -26.97 16.40
C LYS A 264 -21.67 -26.60 15.50
N THR A 265 -21.67 -27.11 14.25
CA THR A 265 -22.76 -26.84 13.31
C THR A 265 -24.04 -27.52 13.74
N ILE A 266 -23.97 -28.78 14.18
CA ILE A 266 -25.11 -29.54 14.69
C ILE A 266 -25.68 -28.86 15.94
N SER A 267 -24.84 -28.51 16.92
CA SER A 267 -25.27 -27.83 18.14
C SER A 267 -26.01 -26.52 17.87
N LYS A 268 -25.55 -25.75 16.87
CA LYS A 268 -26.26 -24.54 16.45
C LYS A 268 -27.63 -24.84 15.87
N ILE A 269 -27.75 -25.86 15.03
CA ILE A 269 -29.03 -26.27 14.45
C ILE A 269 -29.98 -26.79 15.54
N GLU A 270 -29.48 -27.54 16.51
CA GLU A 270 -30.24 -28.01 17.66
C GLU A 270 -30.77 -26.86 18.55
N GLU A 271 -29.99 -25.79 18.70
CA GLU A 271 -30.41 -24.58 19.40
C GLU A 271 -31.56 -23.89 18.66
N GLU A 272 -31.45 -23.75 17.33
CA GLU A 272 -32.51 -23.22 16.48
C GLU A 272 -33.79 -24.09 16.52
N ILE A 273 -33.68 -25.41 16.66
CA ILE A 273 -34.79 -26.32 16.88
C ILE A 273 -35.43 -26.05 18.24
N ARG A 274 -34.63 -25.87 19.31
CA ARG A 274 -35.14 -25.55 20.65
C ARG A 274 -35.92 -24.24 20.66
N GLU A 275 -35.44 -23.20 19.97
CA GLU A 275 -36.16 -21.92 19.84
C GLU A 275 -37.48 -22.11 19.07
N SER A 276 -37.48 -22.87 17.97
CA SER A 276 -38.72 -23.19 17.24
C SER A 276 -39.73 -23.97 18.08
N LYS A 277 -39.27 -24.91 18.93
CA LYS A 277 -40.13 -25.62 19.88
C LYS A 277 -40.74 -24.71 20.97
N LYS A 278 -40.02 -23.66 21.38
CA LYS A 278 -40.58 -22.62 22.28
C LYS A 278 -41.72 -21.88 21.60
N VAL A 279 -41.57 -21.47 20.34
CA VAL A 279 -42.62 -20.78 19.58
C VAL A 279 -43.90 -21.63 19.51
N ILE A 280 -43.77 -22.93 19.28
CA ILE A 280 -44.94 -23.84 19.27
C ILE A 280 -45.67 -23.87 20.60
N LYS A 281 -44.94 -23.79 21.73
CA LYS A 281 -45.51 -23.80 23.08
C LYS A 281 -46.17 -22.49 23.53
N THR A 282 -45.74 -21.36 22.96
CA THR A 282 -46.11 -20.03 23.44
C THR A 282 -47.00 -19.23 22.47
N SER A 283 -47.21 -19.72 21.24
CA SER A 283 -48.00 -19.03 20.24
C SER A 283 -49.38 -19.66 20.08
N ASP A 284 -50.43 -18.83 20.01
CA ASP A 284 -51.80 -19.25 19.68
C ASP A 284 -52.09 -19.13 18.17
N ASP A 285 -51.12 -18.66 17.36
CA ASP A 285 -51.24 -18.48 15.92
C ASP A 285 -50.90 -19.80 15.18
N SER A 286 -51.92 -20.43 14.64
CA SER A 286 -51.80 -21.71 13.91
C SER A 286 -50.82 -21.66 12.72
N ARG A 287 -50.70 -20.49 12.05
CA ARG A 287 -49.75 -20.33 10.92
C ARG A 287 -48.31 -20.30 11.42
N LYS A 288 -48.05 -19.67 12.57
CA LYS A 288 -46.72 -19.65 13.19
C LYS A 288 -46.32 -21.03 13.70
N ILE A 289 -47.25 -21.77 14.28
CA ILE A 289 -47.04 -23.15 14.75
C ILE A 289 -46.67 -24.05 13.56
N ALA A 290 -47.47 -24.06 12.50
CA ALA A 290 -47.22 -24.87 11.31
C ALA A 290 -45.89 -24.50 10.61
N SER A 291 -45.49 -23.22 10.60
CA SER A 291 -44.18 -22.77 10.10
C SER A 291 -43.03 -23.27 10.95
N ALA A 292 -43.18 -23.24 12.30
CA ALA A 292 -42.17 -23.74 13.23
C ALA A 292 -41.99 -25.26 13.12
N GLU A 293 -43.08 -26.02 13.01
CA GLU A 293 -43.03 -27.47 12.82
C GLU A 293 -42.30 -27.87 11.52
N ARG A 294 -42.64 -27.22 10.39
CA ARG A 294 -41.93 -27.41 9.13
C ARG A 294 -40.43 -27.07 9.23
N SER A 295 -40.12 -26.00 9.95
CA SER A 295 -38.74 -25.57 10.18
C SER A 295 -37.97 -26.61 11.03
N ILE A 296 -38.58 -27.19 12.07
CA ILE A 296 -37.95 -28.26 12.86
C ILE A 296 -37.67 -29.48 11.99
N LYS A 297 -38.67 -29.95 11.24
CA LYS A 297 -38.49 -31.10 10.34
C LYS A 297 -37.35 -30.91 9.36
N ASN A 298 -37.27 -29.77 8.69
CA ASN A 298 -36.19 -29.47 7.74
C ASN A 298 -34.82 -29.43 8.43
N ARG A 299 -34.71 -28.96 9.66
CA ARG A 299 -33.47 -28.93 10.43
C ARG A 299 -33.06 -30.32 10.91
N GLU A 300 -34.01 -31.15 11.35
CA GLU A 300 -33.74 -32.54 11.74
C GLU A 300 -33.24 -33.35 10.52
N GLU A 301 -33.88 -33.20 9.37
CA GLU A 301 -33.43 -33.81 8.10
C GLU A 301 -32.02 -33.30 7.73
N LYS A 302 -31.70 -32.02 7.95
CA LYS A 302 -30.37 -31.46 7.72
C LYS A 302 -29.32 -32.07 8.65
N ILE A 303 -29.62 -32.25 9.94
CA ILE A 303 -28.70 -32.92 10.87
C ILE A 303 -28.44 -34.35 10.42
N ALA A 304 -29.50 -35.11 10.11
CA ALA A 304 -29.37 -36.50 9.65
C ALA A 304 -28.47 -36.61 8.41
N ARG A 305 -28.67 -35.73 7.44
CA ARG A 305 -27.88 -35.66 6.21
C ARG A 305 -26.39 -35.30 6.50
N LEU A 306 -26.13 -34.30 7.34
CA LEU A 306 -24.76 -33.93 7.74
C LEU A 306 -24.04 -35.07 8.47
N MET A 307 -24.76 -35.79 9.34
CA MET A 307 -24.22 -36.98 10.03
C MET A 307 -23.96 -38.13 9.07
N ALA A 308 -24.73 -38.25 8.00
CA ALA A 308 -24.47 -39.23 6.91
C ALA A 308 -23.29 -38.84 5.99
N GLY A 309 -22.68 -37.65 6.21
CA GLY A 309 -21.55 -37.19 5.42
C GLY A 309 -21.92 -36.46 4.11
N GLU A 310 -23.16 -36.03 3.99
CA GLU A 310 -23.67 -35.34 2.79
C GLU A 310 -23.64 -33.82 2.99
N PHE A 311 -22.79 -33.11 2.26
CA PHE A 311 -22.55 -31.67 2.32
C PHE A 311 -22.94 -30.99 1.01
N ASN A 312 -24.09 -30.33 0.97
CA ASN A 312 -24.68 -29.83 -0.27
C ASN A 312 -24.37 -28.35 -0.52
N THR A 313 -24.39 -27.54 0.53
CA THR A 313 -24.13 -26.09 0.42
C THR A 313 -22.65 -25.74 0.54
N LYS A 314 -22.24 -24.56 0.09
CA LYS A 314 -20.87 -24.05 0.24
C LYS A 314 -20.45 -23.98 1.72
N SER A 315 -21.35 -23.57 2.60
CA SER A 315 -21.10 -23.50 4.04
C SER A 315 -20.94 -24.89 4.68
N GLU A 316 -21.67 -25.88 4.21
CA GLU A 316 -21.54 -27.27 4.67
C GLU A 316 -20.23 -27.91 4.17
N LYS A 317 -19.85 -27.66 2.92
CA LYS A 317 -18.56 -28.12 2.36
C LYS A 317 -17.36 -27.55 3.12
N ALA A 318 -17.50 -26.35 3.70
CA ALA A 318 -16.45 -25.75 4.55
C ALA A 318 -16.18 -26.56 5.84
N ILE A 319 -17.14 -27.41 6.29
CA ILE A 319 -16.94 -28.30 7.47
C ILE A 319 -15.83 -29.30 7.20
N ILE A 320 -15.81 -29.88 6.01
CA ILE A 320 -14.86 -30.93 5.61
C ILE A 320 -13.59 -30.39 4.96
N GLU A 321 -13.48 -29.06 4.83
CA GLU A 321 -12.24 -28.46 4.32
C GLU A 321 -11.04 -28.86 5.18
N PRO A 322 -9.93 -29.26 4.55
CA PRO A 322 -8.72 -29.62 5.28
C PRO A 322 -8.13 -28.38 5.99
N ILE A 323 -7.15 -28.62 6.87
CA ILE A 323 -6.45 -27.54 7.56
C ILE A 323 -5.86 -26.53 6.57
N ASN A 324 -6.06 -25.25 6.85
CA ASN A 324 -5.37 -24.17 6.16
C ASN A 324 -4.08 -23.79 6.92
N PHE A 325 -2.93 -24.18 6.39
CA PHE A 325 -1.61 -23.89 6.98
C PHE A 325 -1.25 -22.38 6.97
N GLY A 326 -2.02 -21.54 6.27
CA GLY A 326 -1.93 -20.09 6.33
C GLY A 326 -2.78 -19.45 7.43
N SER A 327 -3.70 -20.20 8.06
CA SER A 327 -4.56 -19.69 9.13
C SER A 327 -3.83 -19.69 10.47
N ALA A 328 -3.56 -18.50 11.03
CA ALA A 328 -2.91 -18.37 12.33
C ALA A 328 -3.66 -19.13 13.44
N SER A 329 -4.99 -19.03 13.48
CA SER A 329 -5.82 -19.71 14.48
C SER A 329 -5.71 -21.23 14.38
N GLN A 330 -5.81 -21.81 13.16
CA GLN A 330 -5.69 -23.27 12.98
C GLN A 330 -4.26 -23.76 13.27
N MET A 331 -3.26 -22.96 12.94
CA MET A 331 -1.87 -23.26 13.27
C MET A 331 -1.61 -23.24 14.78
N THR A 332 -2.16 -22.26 15.50
CA THR A 332 -2.08 -22.22 16.97
C THR A 332 -2.70 -23.47 17.60
N GLN A 333 -3.84 -23.92 17.10
CA GLN A 333 -4.46 -25.16 17.55
C GLN A 333 -3.56 -26.38 17.27
N LEU A 334 -3.09 -26.54 16.03
CA LEU A 334 -2.25 -27.66 15.62
C LEU A 334 -0.92 -27.71 16.39
N LEU A 335 -0.27 -26.57 16.58
CA LEU A 335 1.06 -26.48 17.18
C LEU A 335 1.03 -26.64 18.71
N PHE A 336 0.07 -25.99 19.38
CA PHE A 336 0.14 -25.76 20.82
C PHE A 336 -1.03 -26.30 21.62
N LEU A 337 -2.28 -26.10 21.15
CA LEU A 337 -3.46 -26.23 22.01
C LEU A 337 -4.18 -27.57 21.89
N ASP A 338 -4.38 -28.08 20.67
CA ASP A 338 -5.15 -29.31 20.48
C ASP A 338 -4.38 -30.55 20.98
N PRO A 339 -5.00 -31.43 21.79
CA PRO A 339 -4.35 -32.67 22.28
C PRO A 339 -3.92 -33.63 21.16
N LYS A 340 -4.56 -33.55 19.99
CA LYS A 340 -4.24 -34.37 18.81
C LYS A 340 -3.19 -33.74 17.91
N GLY A 341 -2.79 -32.48 18.21
CA GLY A 341 -1.74 -31.74 17.54
C GLY A 341 -0.33 -32.07 18.04
N PHE A 342 0.61 -31.14 17.83
CA PHE A 342 2.01 -31.35 18.18
C PHE A 342 2.32 -31.09 19.65
N ARG A 343 1.61 -30.15 20.29
CA ARG A 343 1.81 -29.77 21.70
C ARG A 343 3.24 -29.28 21.96
N PHE A 344 3.77 -28.49 21.04
CA PHE A 344 5.05 -27.83 21.26
C PHE A 344 4.98 -26.85 22.43
N PRO A 345 6.10 -26.56 23.11
CA PRO A 345 6.14 -25.52 24.12
C PRO A 345 5.83 -24.16 23.49
N VAL A 346 5.07 -23.31 24.20
CA VAL A 346 4.78 -21.96 23.74
C VAL A 346 6.01 -21.09 23.90
N VAL A 347 6.55 -20.59 22.79
CA VAL A 347 7.74 -19.73 22.77
C VAL A 347 7.35 -18.27 22.97
N LYS A 348 6.25 -17.84 22.34
CA LYS A 348 5.78 -16.46 22.37
C LYS A 348 4.28 -16.39 22.19
N TYR A 349 3.64 -15.39 22.80
CA TYR A 349 2.23 -15.08 22.59
C TYR A 349 2.08 -13.98 21.53
N THR A 350 0.91 -13.90 20.90
CA THR A 350 0.56 -12.78 20.02
C THR A 350 0.36 -11.53 20.86
N GLN A 351 0.66 -10.36 20.27
CA GLN A 351 0.49 -9.07 20.94
C GLN A 351 -0.70 -8.31 20.36
N LYS A 352 -1.48 -7.68 21.23
CA LYS A 352 -2.49 -6.70 20.87
C LYS A 352 -2.27 -5.47 21.74
N ASP A 353 -2.17 -4.29 21.11
CA ASP A 353 -1.94 -3.01 21.81
C ASP A 353 -0.75 -3.07 22.79
N LYS A 354 0.35 -3.74 22.36
CA LYS A 354 1.59 -3.95 23.15
C LYS A 354 1.45 -4.85 24.39
N ARG A 355 0.32 -5.52 24.55
CA ARG A 355 0.12 -6.52 25.61
C ARG A 355 0.11 -7.92 25.00
N ASP A 356 0.76 -8.87 25.67
CA ASP A 356 0.65 -10.26 25.27
C ASP A 356 -0.81 -10.70 25.40
N THR A 357 -1.27 -11.43 24.41
CA THR A 357 -2.58 -12.10 24.44
C THR A 357 -2.41 -13.52 24.96
N ASP A 358 -3.51 -14.20 25.30
CA ASP A 358 -3.47 -15.62 25.66
C ASP A 358 -3.30 -16.56 24.45
N ASN A 359 -3.12 -15.99 23.24
CA ASN A 359 -2.97 -16.78 22.03
C ASN A 359 -1.49 -17.01 21.67
N PRO A 360 -1.02 -18.27 21.64
CA PRO A 360 0.33 -18.59 21.20
C PRO A 360 0.57 -18.15 19.75
N SER A 361 1.74 -17.57 19.52
CA SER A 361 2.15 -17.11 18.19
C SER A 361 2.64 -18.27 17.33
N SER A 362 2.19 -18.34 16.08
CA SER A 362 2.70 -19.26 15.05
C SER A 362 3.50 -18.52 13.97
N SER A 363 4.13 -17.39 14.33
CA SER A 363 4.99 -16.62 13.42
C SER A 363 6.23 -17.41 13.01
N GLU A 364 6.84 -16.99 11.92
CA GLU A 364 8.04 -17.65 11.38
C GLU A 364 9.18 -17.70 12.41
N ALA A 365 9.41 -16.60 13.14
CA ALA A 365 10.41 -16.56 14.21
C ALA A 365 10.17 -17.63 15.30
N VAL A 366 8.90 -17.89 15.64
CA VAL A 366 8.53 -18.98 16.58
C VAL A 366 8.77 -20.35 15.95
N LEU A 367 8.44 -20.51 14.66
CA LEU A 367 8.69 -21.78 13.97
C LEU A 367 10.19 -22.08 13.87
N LEU A 368 11.04 -21.08 13.58
CA LEU A 368 12.49 -21.25 13.55
C LEU A 368 13.06 -21.66 14.93
N GLU A 369 12.47 -21.15 16.01
CA GLU A 369 12.88 -21.59 17.35
C GLU A 369 12.43 -23.02 17.64
N LEU A 370 11.19 -23.38 17.27
CA LEU A 370 10.67 -24.74 17.41
C LEU A 370 11.41 -25.75 16.52
N GLN A 371 11.92 -25.32 15.37
CA GLN A 371 12.71 -26.15 14.45
C GLN A 371 13.92 -26.77 15.15
N LYS A 372 14.58 -26.05 16.06
CA LYS A 372 15.74 -26.53 16.81
C LYS A 372 15.44 -27.76 17.68
N THR A 373 14.20 -27.93 18.08
CA THR A 373 13.74 -28.99 19.00
C THR A 373 12.78 -29.98 18.34
N ASP A 374 12.32 -29.70 17.13
CA ASP A 374 11.38 -30.58 16.41
C ASP A 374 12.07 -31.82 15.86
N LYS A 375 11.75 -32.96 16.46
CA LYS A 375 12.22 -34.29 15.99
C LYS A 375 11.29 -34.93 14.96
N THR A 376 10.18 -34.29 14.60
CA THR A 376 9.16 -34.86 13.71
C THR A 376 9.36 -34.46 12.25
N GLY A 377 10.19 -33.45 11.96
CA GLY A 377 10.38 -32.84 10.64
C GLY A 377 9.16 -32.04 10.14
N PHE A 378 8.19 -31.81 11.04
CA PHE A 378 6.98 -31.04 10.69
C PHE A 378 7.30 -29.57 10.44
N ILE A 379 8.10 -28.95 11.31
CA ILE A 379 8.43 -27.52 11.21
C ILE A 379 9.22 -27.25 9.93
N ASP A 380 10.20 -28.08 9.59
CA ASP A 380 10.95 -27.96 8.33
C ASP A 380 10.02 -27.96 7.11
N THR A 381 9.13 -28.97 7.07
CA THR A 381 8.20 -29.14 5.95
C THR A 381 7.18 -27.98 5.89
N LEU A 382 6.75 -27.47 7.04
CA LEU A 382 5.85 -26.32 7.12
C LEU A 382 6.51 -25.04 6.65
N LEU A 383 7.77 -24.79 7.04
CA LEU A 383 8.55 -23.64 6.59
C LEU A 383 8.79 -23.70 5.07
N GLU A 384 9.15 -24.87 4.53
CA GLU A 384 9.25 -25.12 3.08
C GLU A 384 7.94 -24.75 2.38
N LEU A 385 6.80 -25.25 2.88
CA LEU A 385 5.49 -24.98 2.29
C LEU A 385 5.12 -23.50 2.34
N ARG A 386 5.37 -22.81 3.47
CA ARG A 386 5.10 -21.39 3.62
C ARG A 386 5.96 -20.55 2.67
N GLY A 387 7.26 -20.80 2.60
CA GLY A 387 8.17 -20.10 1.68
C GLY A 387 7.75 -20.29 0.22
N LEU A 388 7.44 -21.53 -0.21
CA LEU A 388 6.95 -21.79 -1.57
C LEU A 388 5.64 -21.06 -1.88
N LYS A 389 4.67 -21.05 -0.94
CA LYS A 389 3.41 -20.30 -1.11
C LYS A 389 3.64 -18.79 -1.18
N GLN A 390 4.54 -18.25 -0.37
CA GLN A 390 4.90 -16.85 -0.37
C GLN A 390 5.52 -16.46 -1.71
N ILE A 391 6.57 -17.12 -2.15
CA ILE A 391 7.22 -16.87 -3.44
C ILE A 391 6.20 -16.96 -4.57
N ASN A 392 5.37 -18.00 -4.60
CA ASN A 392 4.37 -18.18 -5.64
C ASN A 392 3.36 -17.02 -5.70
N ASN A 393 2.85 -16.59 -4.53
CA ASN A 393 1.83 -15.53 -4.49
C ASN A 393 2.42 -14.16 -4.83
N MET A 394 3.60 -13.86 -4.29
CA MET A 394 4.21 -12.55 -4.41
C MET A 394 4.88 -12.34 -5.77
N PHE A 395 5.61 -13.34 -6.27
CA PHE A 395 6.46 -13.18 -7.45
C PHE A 395 5.93 -13.89 -8.66
N VAL A 396 5.60 -15.17 -8.52
CA VAL A 396 5.16 -15.92 -9.67
C VAL A 396 3.81 -15.40 -10.14
N LYS A 397 2.81 -15.38 -9.27
CA LYS A 397 1.48 -14.81 -9.57
C LYS A 397 1.46 -13.28 -9.53
N GLY A 398 2.20 -12.69 -8.58
CA GLY A 398 2.25 -11.24 -8.41
C GLY A 398 2.79 -10.54 -9.66
N PHE A 399 3.90 -11.00 -10.22
CA PHE A 399 4.46 -10.42 -11.45
C PHE A 399 3.55 -10.62 -12.65
N ALA A 400 2.87 -11.77 -12.78
CA ALA A 400 1.87 -11.97 -13.82
C ALA A 400 0.76 -10.91 -13.78
N ASN A 401 0.35 -10.51 -12.57
CA ASN A 401 -0.67 -9.49 -12.36
C ASN A 401 -0.16 -8.06 -12.55
N LEU A 402 1.15 -7.81 -12.35
CA LEU A 402 1.75 -6.49 -12.40
C LEU A 402 2.36 -6.14 -13.76
N VAL A 403 2.77 -7.15 -14.55
CA VAL A 403 3.28 -6.91 -15.90
C VAL A 403 2.22 -6.21 -16.73
N GLN A 404 2.62 -5.18 -17.47
CA GLN A 404 1.74 -4.43 -18.34
C GLN A 404 1.85 -4.94 -19.79
N ASP A 405 1.01 -4.46 -20.70
CA ASP A 405 0.90 -4.99 -22.06
C ASP A 405 2.18 -4.79 -22.90
N ASP A 406 3.02 -3.84 -22.52
CA ASP A 406 4.38 -3.67 -23.08
C ASP A 406 5.37 -4.76 -22.63
N GLY A 407 4.94 -5.71 -21.80
CA GLY A 407 5.75 -6.82 -21.28
C GLY A 407 6.73 -6.42 -20.17
N ARG A 408 6.48 -5.28 -19.51
CA ARG A 408 7.35 -4.74 -18.46
C ARG A 408 6.61 -4.61 -17.13
N LEU A 409 7.39 -4.63 -16.08
CA LEU A 409 7.01 -4.23 -14.74
C LEU A 409 7.41 -2.77 -14.57
N HIS A 410 6.49 -1.92 -14.10
CA HIS A 410 6.73 -0.50 -13.85
C HIS A 410 6.69 -0.25 -12.34
N PRO A 411 7.85 -0.31 -11.66
CA PRO A 411 7.95 -0.04 -10.23
C PRO A 411 7.61 1.42 -9.95
N LYS A 412 7.09 1.71 -8.75
CA LYS A 412 6.85 3.08 -8.29
C LYS A 412 7.79 3.42 -7.15
N PHE A 413 8.62 4.44 -7.31
CA PHE A 413 9.56 4.91 -6.30
C PHE A 413 9.00 6.16 -5.60
N HIS A 414 8.78 6.10 -4.30
CA HIS A 414 8.27 7.24 -3.53
C HIS A 414 9.41 7.94 -2.79
N ILE A 415 9.74 9.16 -3.19
CA ILE A 415 10.73 10.01 -2.52
C ILE A 415 10.20 10.48 -1.16
N HIS A 416 8.87 10.66 -1.05
CA HIS A 416 8.17 11.11 0.15
C HIS A 416 7.72 9.97 1.07
N GLY A 417 8.10 8.73 0.79
CA GLY A 417 7.61 7.54 1.50
C GLY A 417 8.23 7.33 2.89
N THR A 418 9.37 7.96 3.16
CA THR A 418 10.06 7.85 4.45
C THR A 418 10.38 9.23 5.01
N ARG A 419 10.41 9.36 6.33
CA ARG A 419 10.80 10.62 6.99
C ARG A 419 12.30 10.93 6.87
N THR A 420 13.11 9.94 6.54
CA THR A 420 14.57 10.04 6.49
C THR A 420 15.12 10.38 5.11
N GLY A 421 14.26 10.67 4.12
CA GLY A 421 14.66 10.95 2.73
C GLY A 421 15.14 9.72 1.96
N ARG A 422 15.07 8.51 2.54
CA ARG A 422 15.32 7.28 1.80
C ARG A 422 14.19 7.08 0.79
N LEU A 423 14.55 6.63 -0.40
CA LEU A 423 13.55 6.17 -1.34
C LEU A 423 12.78 5.02 -0.66
N SER A 424 11.48 5.20 -0.49
CA SER A 424 10.63 4.05 -0.42
C SER A 424 10.06 3.87 -1.83
N SER A 425 10.43 2.82 -2.43
CA SER A 425 9.50 2.13 -3.26
C SER A 425 8.35 1.76 -2.32
N CYS A 426 7.07 1.81 -2.70
CA CYS A 426 6.14 0.87 -2.12
C CYS A 426 6.73 -0.48 -2.43
N ILE A 427 7.67 -0.77 -1.61
CA ILE A 427 8.19 -2.05 -1.43
C ILE A 427 7.06 -2.65 -0.61
N SER A 428 6.11 -3.11 -1.35
CA SER A 428 5.47 -4.33 -0.99
C SER A 428 6.57 -5.20 -0.38
N PRO A 429 6.29 -6.02 0.63
CA PRO A 429 7.20 -7.07 1.09
C PRO A 429 7.98 -7.74 -0.06
N ASP A 430 7.61 -7.52 -1.28
CA ASP A 430 8.04 -7.98 -2.62
C ASP A 430 9.26 -7.27 -3.21
N SER A 431 9.95 -6.37 -2.52
CA SER A 431 11.15 -5.74 -3.08
C SER A 431 12.39 -6.57 -2.89
N LEU A 432 13.14 -6.68 -3.98
CA LEU A 432 14.38 -7.42 -4.06
C LEU A 432 15.55 -6.62 -3.49
N LEU A 433 16.29 -7.24 -2.58
CA LEU A 433 17.64 -6.85 -2.21
C LEU A 433 18.64 -7.69 -3.03
N ASP A 434 19.64 -7.03 -3.57
CA ASP A 434 20.79 -7.72 -4.19
C ASP A 434 21.68 -8.24 -3.06
N THR A 435 21.68 -9.56 -2.89
CA THR A 435 22.43 -10.24 -1.84
C THR A 435 23.47 -11.19 -2.43
N ASP A 436 24.42 -11.60 -1.61
CA ASP A 436 25.45 -12.60 -1.97
C ASP A 436 24.86 -13.98 -2.32
N LYS A 437 23.57 -14.20 -2.04
CA LYS A 437 22.81 -15.41 -2.41
C LYS A 437 21.78 -15.13 -3.52
N GLY A 438 21.94 -14.03 -4.24
CA GLY A 438 21.01 -13.57 -5.26
C GLY A 438 20.00 -12.54 -4.74
N LEU A 439 19.01 -12.22 -5.57
CA LEU A 439 17.98 -11.25 -5.22
C LEU A 439 17.00 -11.86 -4.21
N ILE A 440 16.93 -11.28 -3.02
CA ILE A 440 16.04 -11.69 -1.92
C ILE A 440 15.11 -10.54 -1.56
N PHE A 441 13.89 -10.88 -1.18
CA PHE A 441 12.89 -9.87 -0.87
C PHE A 441 13.00 -9.35 0.55
N ILE A 442 12.76 -8.05 0.72
CA ILE A 442 12.72 -7.44 2.05
C ILE A 442 11.63 -8.09 2.92
N GLY A 443 10.50 -8.48 2.33
CA GLY A 443 9.45 -9.19 3.04
C GLY A 443 9.87 -10.55 3.59
N ASP A 444 10.80 -11.23 2.92
CA ASP A 444 11.37 -12.50 3.41
C ASP A 444 12.39 -12.30 4.53
N LEU A 445 12.91 -11.08 4.64
CA LEU A 445 13.89 -10.70 5.65
C LEU A 445 13.27 -10.07 6.90
N VAL A 446 11.99 -9.67 6.82
CA VAL A 446 11.23 -9.12 7.93
C VAL A 446 10.04 -10.02 8.22
N PRO A 447 9.66 -10.25 9.48
CA PRO A 447 8.48 -11.04 9.80
C PRO A 447 7.22 -10.30 9.30
N PRO A 448 6.15 -11.03 8.90
CA PRO A 448 4.91 -10.43 8.41
C PRO A 448 4.14 -9.61 9.47
N SER A 449 4.46 -9.82 10.75
CA SER A 449 3.99 -9.03 11.89
C SER A 449 5.18 -8.39 12.60
N GLU A 450 4.93 -7.49 13.55
CA GLU A 450 6.00 -6.92 14.41
C GLU A 450 6.96 -7.99 14.92
N GLY A 451 8.26 -7.77 14.73
CA GLY A 451 9.30 -8.69 15.16
C GLY A 451 10.58 -8.54 14.34
N TYR A 452 11.51 -9.44 14.55
CA TYR A 452 12.75 -9.48 13.78
C TYR A 452 13.12 -10.90 13.38
N ASN A 453 13.79 -11.01 12.23
CA ASN A 453 14.50 -12.20 11.81
C ASN A 453 16.00 -11.95 11.94
N THR A 454 16.73 -12.89 12.50
CA THR A 454 18.20 -12.93 12.40
C THR A 454 18.58 -13.47 11.03
N LEU A 455 19.50 -12.81 10.35
CA LEU A 455 19.83 -13.10 8.96
C LEU A 455 21.29 -13.54 8.82
N ASP A 456 21.70 -14.51 9.63
CA ASP A 456 23.07 -15.00 9.65
C ASP A 456 23.49 -15.59 8.30
N GLY A 457 24.63 -15.15 7.81
CA GLY A 457 25.22 -15.63 6.55
C GLY A 457 24.55 -15.09 5.29
N LEU A 458 23.86 -13.94 5.38
CA LEU A 458 23.34 -13.20 4.25
C LEU A 458 23.97 -11.80 4.22
N SER A 459 24.45 -11.37 3.05
CA SER A 459 25.04 -10.05 2.85
C SER A 459 24.31 -9.30 1.76
N VAL A 460 24.14 -7.98 1.92
CA VAL A 460 23.52 -7.10 0.94
C VAL A 460 24.59 -6.28 0.23
N ARG A 461 24.43 -6.08 -1.06
CA ARG A 461 25.31 -5.21 -1.84
C ARG A 461 25.06 -3.75 -1.47
N THR A 462 26.12 -3.08 -1.03
CA THR A 462 26.08 -1.68 -0.63
C THR A 462 26.28 -0.75 -1.83
N HIS A 463 26.13 0.54 -1.62
CA HIS A 463 26.39 1.58 -2.64
C HIS A 463 27.86 1.62 -3.13
N THR A 464 28.81 1.06 -2.37
CA THR A 464 30.21 0.90 -2.78
C THR A 464 30.43 -0.32 -3.68
N GLY A 465 29.40 -1.16 -3.88
CA GLY A 465 29.47 -2.40 -4.63
C GLY A 465 29.96 -3.61 -3.82
N GLU A 466 30.35 -3.40 -2.57
CA GLU A 466 30.76 -4.47 -1.65
C GLU A 466 29.55 -5.10 -0.95
N TYR A 467 29.66 -6.38 -0.58
CA TYR A 467 28.65 -7.06 0.22
C TYR A 467 28.91 -6.87 1.70
N GLN A 468 27.90 -6.36 2.42
CA GLN A 468 27.93 -6.19 3.87
C GLN A 468 26.89 -7.10 4.52
N PRO A 469 27.22 -7.78 5.67
CA PRO A 469 26.31 -8.71 6.30
C PRO A 469 25.04 -8.02 6.78
N ILE A 470 23.88 -8.63 6.46
CA ILE A 470 22.60 -8.24 7.02
C ILE A 470 22.44 -9.00 8.33
N LEU A 471 22.48 -8.28 9.44
CA LEU A 471 22.36 -8.91 10.76
C LEU A 471 20.91 -9.26 11.11
N LYS A 472 19.98 -8.36 10.78
CA LYS A 472 18.56 -8.51 11.15
C LYS A 472 17.64 -7.79 10.18
N GLY A 473 16.50 -8.40 9.89
CA GLY A 473 15.34 -7.74 9.31
C GLY A 473 14.29 -7.49 10.39
N ILE A 474 13.80 -6.25 10.54
CA ILE A 474 12.90 -5.86 11.62
C ILE A 474 11.63 -5.26 11.05
N ASN A 475 10.48 -5.84 11.38
CA ASN A 475 9.17 -5.22 11.24
C ASN A 475 8.76 -4.65 12.60
N LYS A 476 8.67 -3.32 12.69
CA LYS A 476 8.34 -2.62 13.95
C LYS A 476 6.85 -2.32 14.12
N GLY A 477 6.01 -2.74 13.18
CA GLY A 477 4.59 -2.41 13.19
C GLY A 477 4.30 -0.92 13.07
N VAL A 478 3.12 -0.50 13.54
CA VAL A 478 2.70 0.90 13.57
C VAL A 478 2.90 1.43 14.99
N GLU A 479 3.92 2.26 15.20
CA GLU A 479 4.20 2.89 16.51
C GLU A 479 4.16 4.43 16.42
N PRO A 480 3.77 5.12 17.51
CA PRO A 480 3.89 6.57 17.60
C PRO A 480 5.35 7.01 17.42
N MET A 481 5.55 8.03 16.59
CA MET A 481 6.88 8.56 16.29
C MET A 481 7.05 9.93 16.94
N TYR A 482 8.22 10.15 17.52
CA TYR A 482 8.61 11.38 18.18
C TYR A 482 9.74 12.05 17.39
N LYS A 483 9.65 13.36 17.22
CA LYS A 483 10.68 14.16 16.57
C LYS A 483 11.63 14.70 17.63
N VAL A 484 12.86 14.22 17.63
CA VAL A 484 13.95 14.76 18.43
C VAL A 484 14.76 15.70 17.56
N THR A 485 14.82 16.98 17.95
CA THR A 485 15.58 18.01 17.21
C THR A 485 16.85 18.35 18.00
N LEU A 486 17.98 18.34 17.33
CA LEU A 486 19.29 18.70 17.89
C LEU A 486 19.53 20.22 17.79
N GLU A 487 20.45 20.74 18.57
CA GLU A 487 20.80 22.18 18.56
C GLU A 487 21.32 22.69 17.21
N ASP A 488 21.96 21.82 16.41
CA ASP A 488 22.41 22.12 15.06
C ASP A 488 21.26 22.13 14.01
N GLY A 489 20.01 21.97 14.46
CA GLY A 489 18.82 21.93 13.61
C GLY A 489 18.56 20.60 12.94
N LYS A 490 19.45 19.63 13.05
CA LYS A 490 19.19 18.26 12.61
C LYS A 490 18.16 17.62 13.53
N PHE A 491 17.37 16.72 12.97
CA PHE A 491 16.38 15.99 13.75
C PHE A 491 16.33 14.52 13.36
N ILE A 492 15.92 13.71 14.31
CA ILE A 492 15.65 12.30 14.12
C ILE A 492 14.20 12.02 14.55
N ASN A 493 13.47 11.28 13.72
CA ASN A 493 12.17 10.75 14.09
C ASN A 493 12.34 9.33 14.59
N CYS A 494 11.92 9.06 15.79
CA CYS A 494 12.11 7.76 16.42
C CYS A 494 10.97 7.42 17.38
N THR A 495 10.87 6.16 17.74
CA THR A 495 9.95 5.70 18.80
C THR A 495 10.53 6.02 20.16
N LEU A 496 9.72 5.96 21.23
CA LEU A 496 10.19 6.14 22.62
C LEU A 496 11.31 5.17 23.01
N LYS A 497 11.32 3.99 22.42
CA LYS A 497 12.33 2.95 22.67
C LYS A 497 13.61 3.10 21.86
N HIS A 498 13.70 4.13 21.00
CA HIS A 498 14.92 4.38 20.24
C HIS A 498 16.07 4.77 21.19
N LYS A 499 17.21 4.13 21.01
CA LYS A 499 18.37 4.34 21.85
C LYS A 499 19.29 5.38 21.23
N PHE A 500 19.74 6.31 22.05
CA PHE A 500 20.72 7.34 21.73
C PHE A 500 22.00 7.08 22.50
N ILE A 501 23.12 7.29 21.84
CA ILE A 501 24.41 7.33 22.53
C ILE A 501 24.59 8.75 23.05
N THR A 502 24.57 8.89 24.36
CA THR A 502 24.71 10.19 25.06
C THR A 502 26.05 10.23 25.80
N ASP A 503 26.43 11.41 26.31
CA ASP A 503 27.56 11.59 27.21
C ASP A 503 27.44 10.81 28.55
N GLN A 504 26.22 10.29 28.82
CA GLN A 504 25.91 9.46 29.99
C GLN A 504 25.69 7.97 29.62
N GLY A 505 26.13 7.55 28.42
CA GLY A 505 25.93 6.21 27.90
C GLY A 505 24.70 6.05 27.02
N GLU A 506 24.34 4.82 26.68
CA GLU A 506 23.19 4.49 25.84
C GLU A 506 21.88 4.67 26.61
N LYS A 507 20.98 5.55 26.13
CA LYS A 507 19.67 5.81 26.74
C LYS A 507 18.56 5.81 25.70
N THR A 508 17.39 5.30 26.05
CA THR A 508 16.19 5.39 25.22
C THR A 508 15.61 6.81 25.27
N LEU A 509 14.84 7.20 24.24
CA LEU A 509 14.12 8.48 24.26
C LEU A 509 13.19 8.58 25.48
N GLU A 510 12.55 7.48 25.86
CA GLU A 510 11.67 7.43 27.04
C GLU A 510 12.44 7.72 28.34
N GLU A 511 13.63 7.13 28.51
CA GLU A 511 14.50 7.41 29.67
C GLU A 511 15.00 8.85 29.68
N ILE A 512 15.31 9.38 28.49
CA ILE A 512 15.70 10.77 28.34
C ILE A 512 14.54 11.69 28.77
N LEU A 513 13.32 11.46 28.28
CA LEU A 513 12.14 12.26 28.61
C LEU A 513 11.75 12.14 30.09
N ASN A 514 11.78 10.95 30.68
CA ASN A 514 11.44 10.72 32.08
C ASN A 514 12.41 11.38 33.06
N ASN A 515 13.70 11.45 32.71
CA ASN A 515 14.70 12.13 33.52
C ASN A 515 14.56 13.66 33.52
N TYR A 516 13.79 14.22 32.55
CA TYR A 516 13.61 15.66 32.39
C TYR A 516 12.27 16.19 32.89
N HIS A 517 11.24 15.37 33.05
CA HIS A 517 9.98 15.79 33.67
C HIS A 517 10.10 16.25 35.13
N ASN A 518 11.28 16.09 35.72
CA ASN A 518 11.58 16.53 37.09
C ASN A 518 12.30 17.89 37.19
N LYS A 519 12.43 18.68 36.10
CA LYS A 519 13.04 20.02 36.12
C LYS A 519 12.18 21.03 35.36
N ASP A 520 11.87 22.13 36.06
CA ASP A 520 10.98 23.24 35.63
C ASP A 520 11.49 24.11 34.46
N SER A 521 12.12 23.56 33.42
CA SER A 521 12.54 24.33 32.26
C SER A 521 12.20 23.61 30.94
N ASN A 522 11.55 24.35 30.03
CA ASN A 522 11.10 23.88 28.71
C ASN A 522 12.21 23.71 27.64
N THR A 523 13.49 23.76 28.03
CA THR A 523 14.63 23.60 27.12
C THR A 523 15.62 22.59 27.69
N PHE A 524 15.94 21.57 26.86
CA PHE A 524 16.87 20.52 27.25
C PHE A 524 18.16 20.64 26.46
N SER A 525 19.26 20.42 27.13
CA SER A 525 20.58 20.26 26.52
C SER A 525 21.13 18.88 26.88
N ILE A 526 21.05 17.93 25.91
CA ILE A 526 21.74 16.64 25.99
C ILE A 526 22.74 16.58 24.87
N LYS A 527 23.96 16.25 25.18
CA LYS A 527 24.99 16.03 24.18
C LYS A 527 24.86 14.62 23.62
N LEU A 528 24.30 14.51 22.41
CA LEU A 528 24.36 13.27 21.64
C LEU A 528 25.77 13.15 21.05
N LEU A 529 26.42 12.02 21.29
CA LEU A 529 27.68 11.71 20.63
C LEU A 529 27.38 11.25 19.21
N THR A 530 27.52 12.16 18.26
CA THR A 530 27.46 11.83 16.84
C THR A 530 28.85 11.40 16.39
N SER A 531 29.10 10.09 16.33
CA SER A 531 30.29 9.55 15.69
C SER A 531 30.06 9.47 14.18
N TYR A 532 30.13 10.57 13.47
CA TYR A 532 30.43 10.61 12.03
C TYR A 532 30.97 12.00 11.68
N SER A 533 32.25 12.19 11.86
CA SER A 533 33.00 13.13 11.04
C SER A 533 33.20 12.46 9.68
N TYR A 534 32.57 12.97 8.64
CA TYR A 534 33.01 12.73 7.28
C TYR A 534 34.25 13.64 7.06
N GLU A 535 35.44 13.06 6.96
CA GLU A 535 36.51 13.63 6.16
C GLU A 535 36.25 13.36 4.66
#